data_984823b10fab3f75641e25ae80e8b811
#
_entry.id   984823b10fab3f75641e25ae80e8b811
#
_cell.length_a   1.000
_cell.length_b   1.000
_cell.length_c   1.000
_cell.angle_alpha   90.00
_cell.angle_beta   90.00
_cell.angle_gamma   90.00
#
_symmetry.space_group_name_H-M   'P 1'
#
loop_
_entity.id
_entity.type
_entity.pdbx_description
1 polymer ?
#
loop_
_entity_poly.entity_id
_entity_poly.type
_entity_poly.pdbx_seq_one_letter_code
_entity_poly.pdbx_strand_id
1 'polypeptide(L)'
;MLRTPVFYCLFLLQLYFCSHNHIIMLVHQLGQTIKSRRKELKITQPHLAELAQISTNTLYKLERGQGNPTVEVLGKVAEVLGMELLLSIRKRY
;
A
#
# COMPACT_ATOMS: atom_id res chain seq x y z
N MET A 1 -18.35 -22.56 11.56
CA MET A 1 -18.53 -22.09 11.84
C MET A 1 -18.12 -21.53 12.66
N LEU A 2 -17.64 -21.61 12.94
CA LEU A 2 -17.27 -21.12 13.84
C LEU A 2 -16.24 -20.38 13.71
N ARG A 3 -16.23 -19.47 13.13
CA ARG A 3 -15.30 -18.74 13.10
C ARG A 3 -15.01 -18.33 14.25
N THR A 4 -14.31 -18.38 14.63
CA THR A 4 -13.84 -18.32 15.80
C THR A 4 -13.89 -17.02 16.43
N PRO A 5 -14.21 -16.98 17.65
CA PRO A 5 -14.14 -15.80 18.46
C PRO A 5 -12.76 -15.21 18.52
N VAL A 6 -11.79 -16.02 18.28
CA VAL A 6 -10.42 -15.55 18.26
C VAL A 6 -10.22 -14.54 17.15
N PHE A 7 -10.78 -14.84 16.01
CA PHE A 7 -10.72 -13.93 14.90
C PHE A 7 -11.41 -12.65 15.22
N TYR A 8 -12.52 -12.75 15.90
CA TYR A 8 -13.28 -11.60 16.31
C TYR A 8 -12.51 -10.76 17.29
N CYS A 9 -11.87 -11.40 18.23
CA CYS A 9 -11.06 -10.70 19.20
C CYS A 9 -9.92 -9.95 18.57
N LEU A 10 -9.26 -10.59 17.63
CA LEU A 10 -8.18 -9.94 16.91
C LEU A 10 -8.68 -8.76 16.12
N PHE A 11 -9.83 -8.89 15.53
CA PHE A 11 -10.42 -7.83 14.77
C PHE A 11 -10.77 -6.64 15.67
N LEU A 12 -11.34 -6.92 16.81
CA LEU A 12 -11.69 -5.88 17.76
C LEU A 12 -10.47 -5.21 18.34
N LEU A 13 -9.45 -5.99 18.61
CA LEU A 13 -8.20 -5.45 19.08
C LEU A 13 -7.59 -4.52 18.07
N GLN A 14 -7.70 -4.86 16.84
CA GLN A 14 -7.19 -4.04 15.79
C GLN A 14 -7.93 -2.73 15.69
N LEU A 15 -9.24 -2.78 15.83
CA LEU A 15 -10.03 -1.59 15.87
C LEU A 15 -9.69 -0.72 17.07
N TYR A 16 -9.34 -1.38 18.15
CA TYR A 16 -9.05 -0.71 19.36
C TYR A 16 -7.74 0.01 19.31
N PHE A 17 -6.76 -0.61 18.69
CA PHE A 17 -5.46 -0.09 18.59
C PHE A 17 -5.37 0.95 17.58
N CYS A 18 -6.40 1.24 17.02
CA CYS A 18 -6.52 2.35 16.44
C CYS A 18 -6.08 2.80 15.17
N SER A 19 -6.43 3.88 14.79
CA SER A 19 -6.21 4.46 13.50
C SER A 19 -4.76 4.44 13.09
N HIS A 20 -3.88 4.45 14.06
CA HIS A 20 -2.46 4.45 13.78
C HIS A 20 -2.01 3.19 13.07
N ASN A 21 -2.42 2.05 13.60
CA ASN A 21 -2.09 0.77 12.99
C ASN A 21 -2.77 0.58 11.66
N HIS A 22 -3.95 1.15 11.53
CA HIS A 22 -4.68 1.07 10.28
C HIS A 22 -3.93 1.77 9.14
N ILE A 23 -3.36 2.92 9.44
CA ILE A 23 -2.60 3.66 8.44
C ILE A 23 -1.33 2.91 8.06
N ILE A 24 -0.64 2.36 9.04
CA ILE A 24 0.57 1.60 8.78
C ILE A 24 0.27 0.41 7.89
N MET A 25 -0.83 -0.26 8.18
CA MET A 25 -1.24 -1.40 7.39
C MET A 25 -1.55 -1.01 5.95
N LEU A 26 -2.21 0.12 5.78
CA LEU A 26 -2.56 0.62 4.46
C LEU A 26 -1.31 0.91 3.63
N VAL A 27 -0.34 1.56 4.23
CA VAL A 27 0.91 1.88 3.54
C VAL A 27 1.64 0.59 3.14
N HIS A 28 1.62 -0.37 4.03
CA HIS A 28 2.25 -1.66 3.76
C HIS A 28 1.57 -2.36 2.57
N GLN A 29 0.25 -2.35 2.56
CA GLN A 29 -0.50 -2.97 1.47
C GLN A 29 -0.25 -2.28 0.13
N LEU A 30 -0.18 -0.96 0.16
CA LEU A 30 0.12 -0.21 -1.05
C LEU A 30 1.49 -0.59 -1.60
N GLY A 31 2.46 -0.69 -0.70
CA GLY A 31 3.81 -1.07 -1.11
C GLY A 31 3.86 -2.45 -1.73
N GLN A 32 3.16 -3.39 -1.13
CA GLN A 32 3.11 -4.76 -1.65
C GLN A 32 2.45 -4.80 -3.02
N THR A 33 1.37 -4.06 -3.18
CA THR A 33 0.67 -4.01 -4.46
C THR A 33 1.56 -3.43 -5.55
N ILE A 34 2.26 -2.37 -5.24
CA ILE A 34 3.17 -1.73 -6.19
C ILE A 34 4.28 -2.68 -6.57
N LYS A 35 4.86 -3.34 -5.58
CA LYS A 35 5.96 -4.28 -5.82
C LYS A 35 5.51 -5.44 -6.70
N SER A 36 4.34 -6.00 -6.40
CA SER A 36 3.80 -7.12 -7.18
C SER A 36 3.56 -6.72 -8.62
N ARG A 37 2.96 -5.56 -8.82
CA ARG A 37 2.67 -5.10 -10.17
C ARG A 37 3.96 -4.83 -10.93
N ARG A 38 4.95 -4.24 -10.26
CA ARG A 38 6.23 -3.98 -10.88
C ARG A 38 6.86 -5.28 -11.38
N LYS A 39 6.81 -6.30 -10.53
CA LYS A 39 7.39 -7.60 -10.88
C LYS A 39 6.63 -8.27 -12.03
N GLU A 40 5.32 -8.10 -12.05
CA GLU A 40 4.52 -8.60 -13.16
C GLU A 40 4.98 -8.00 -14.48
N LEU A 41 5.30 -6.72 -14.45
CA LEU A 41 5.74 -6.01 -15.65
C LEU A 41 7.24 -6.22 -15.91
N LYS A 42 7.91 -6.93 -15.02
CA LYS A 42 9.33 -7.29 -15.18
C LYS A 42 10.24 -6.07 -15.31
N ILE A 43 9.97 -5.05 -14.53
CA ILE A 43 10.84 -3.88 -14.51
C ILE A 43 11.52 -3.78 -13.14
N THR A 44 12.70 -3.20 -13.15
CA THR A 44 13.50 -3.09 -11.94
C THR A 44 13.10 -1.84 -11.16
N GLN A 45 13.50 -1.80 -9.90
CA GLN A 45 13.22 -0.62 -9.08
C GLN A 45 13.83 0.66 -9.67
N PRO A 46 15.10 0.66 -10.06
CA PRO A 46 15.66 1.88 -10.67
C PRO A 46 14.92 2.32 -11.92
N HIS A 47 14.48 1.38 -12.72
CA HIS A 47 13.77 1.70 -13.94
C HIS A 47 12.41 2.32 -13.64
N LEU A 48 11.68 1.71 -12.71
CA LEU A 48 10.39 2.27 -12.32
C LEU A 48 10.56 3.65 -11.70
N ALA A 49 11.56 3.82 -10.86
CA ALA A 49 11.81 5.10 -10.23
C ALA A 49 12.09 6.17 -11.28
N GLU A 50 12.86 5.82 -12.29
CA GLU A 50 13.17 6.75 -13.36
C GLU A 50 11.92 7.15 -14.13
N LEU A 51 11.11 6.17 -14.47
CA LEU A 51 9.88 6.44 -15.21
C LEU A 51 8.89 7.27 -14.41
N ALA A 52 8.85 7.05 -13.12
CA ALA A 52 7.95 7.79 -12.24
C ALA A 52 8.55 9.10 -11.75
N GLN A 53 9.80 9.36 -12.12
CA GLN A 53 10.48 10.60 -11.74
C GLN A 53 10.60 10.76 -10.23
N ILE A 54 10.93 9.68 -9.57
CA ILE A 54 11.20 9.69 -8.12
C ILE A 54 12.54 9.01 -7.90
N SER A 55 13.08 9.18 -6.70
CA SER A 55 14.36 8.54 -6.39
C SER A 55 14.15 7.05 -6.14
N THR A 56 15.18 6.27 -6.42
CA THR A 56 15.13 4.84 -6.16
C THR A 56 14.91 4.57 -4.67
N ASN A 57 15.50 5.41 -3.84
CA ASN A 57 15.36 5.27 -2.39
C ASN A 57 13.91 5.48 -1.96
N THR A 58 13.23 6.44 -2.59
CA THR A 58 11.82 6.70 -2.30
C THR A 58 10.98 5.47 -2.67
N LEU A 59 11.25 4.90 -3.83
CA LEU A 59 10.54 3.71 -4.27
C LEU A 59 10.84 2.52 -3.37
N TYR A 60 12.10 2.38 -2.98
CA TYR A 60 12.50 1.30 -2.09
C TYR A 60 11.71 1.35 -0.77
N LYS A 61 11.63 2.54 -0.19
CA LYS A 61 10.88 2.70 1.05
C LYS A 61 9.39 2.45 0.84
N LEU A 62 8.88 2.92 -0.27
CA LEU A 62 7.47 2.74 -0.59
C LEU A 62 7.11 1.26 -0.68
N GLU A 63 7.92 0.50 -1.37
CA GLU A 63 7.66 -0.93 -1.54
C GLU A 63 7.78 -1.71 -0.24
N ARG A 64 8.54 -1.19 0.69
CA ARG A 64 8.69 -1.84 1.99
C ARG A 64 7.65 -1.38 3.00
N GLY A 65 6.78 -0.48 2.60
CA GLY A 65 5.78 0.01 3.51
C GLY A 65 6.33 0.97 4.54
N GLN A 66 7.44 1.61 4.22
CA GLN A 66 8.09 2.56 5.12
C GLN A 66 7.79 3.99 4.70
N GLY A 67 7.89 4.88 5.67
CA GLY A 67 7.71 6.29 5.37
C GLY A 67 6.26 6.66 5.21
N ASN A 68 6.06 7.82 4.61
CA ASN A 68 4.73 8.37 4.44
C ASN A 68 4.62 8.94 3.03
N PRO A 69 4.35 8.09 2.05
CA PRO A 69 4.33 8.53 0.67
C PRO A 69 3.21 9.54 0.43
N THR A 70 3.49 10.52 -0.42
CA THR A 70 2.49 11.50 -0.76
C THR A 70 1.60 10.95 -1.88
N VAL A 71 0.43 11.57 -2.00
CA VAL A 71 -0.49 11.18 -3.07
C VAL A 71 0.15 11.43 -4.43
N GLU A 72 0.95 12.49 -4.53
CA GLU A 72 1.64 12.79 -5.78
C GLU A 72 2.58 11.67 -6.19
N VAL A 73 3.38 11.20 -5.24
CA VAL A 73 4.32 10.10 -5.51
C VAL A 73 3.56 8.84 -5.90
N LEU A 74 2.52 8.52 -5.14
CA LEU A 74 1.71 7.34 -5.43
C LEU A 74 1.07 7.43 -6.80
N GLY A 75 0.60 8.62 -7.16
CA GLY A 75 -0.01 8.83 -8.47
C GLY A 75 0.96 8.61 -9.61
N LYS A 76 2.18 9.12 -9.45
CA LYS A 76 3.20 8.96 -10.48
C LYS A 76 3.56 7.49 -10.69
N VAL A 77 3.72 6.78 -9.59
CA VAL A 77 4.05 5.36 -9.67
C VAL A 77 2.91 4.57 -10.27
N ALA A 78 1.69 4.86 -9.82
CA ALA A 78 0.52 4.15 -10.32
C ALA A 78 0.35 4.35 -11.82
N GLU A 79 0.58 5.57 -12.29
CA GLU A 79 0.44 5.87 -13.71
C GLU A 79 1.38 5.02 -14.55
N VAL A 80 2.64 4.88 -14.11
CA VAL A 80 3.60 4.07 -14.85
C VAL A 80 3.19 2.61 -14.86
N LEU A 81 2.61 2.14 -13.76
CA LEU A 81 2.22 0.75 -13.63
C LEU A 81 0.85 0.43 -14.24
N GLY A 82 0.19 1.44 -14.79
CA GLY A 82 -1.14 1.23 -15.36
C GLY A 82 -2.20 1.02 -14.31
N MET A 83 -2.05 1.64 -13.15
CA MET A 83 -2.98 1.52 -12.05
C MET A 83 -3.60 2.87 -11.73
N GLU A 84 -4.63 2.85 -10.92
CA GLU A 84 -5.30 4.06 -10.49
C GLU A 84 -5.40 4.11 -8.99
N LEU A 85 -5.33 5.32 -8.46
CA LEU A 85 -5.59 5.54 -7.05
C LEU A 85 -7.03 5.97 -6.90
N LEU A 86 -7.78 5.22 -6.13
CA LEU A 86 -9.19 5.50 -5.94
C LEU A 86 -9.52 5.58 -4.46
N LEU A 87 -10.41 6.48 -4.14
CA LEU A 87 -10.98 6.56 -2.80
C LEU A 87 -12.42 6.13 -2.90
N SER A 88 -12.79 5.17 -2.09
CA SER A 88 -14.17 4.71 -2.10
C SER A 88 -14.75 4.84 -0.70
N ILE A 89 -16.05 5.01 -0.66
CA ILE A 89 -16.75 5.13 0.61
C ILE A 89 -16.90 3.74 1.20
N ARG A 90 -16.47 3.61 2.44
CA ARG A 90 -16.62 2.35 3.12
C ARG A 90 -18.07 2.21 3.55
N LYS A 91 -18.67 1.09 3.21
CA LYS A 91 -20.01 0.83 3.67
C LYS A 91 -19.99 0.40 5.12
N ARG A 92 -20.88 0.96 5.89
CA ARG A 92 -21.03 0.57 7.27
C ARG A 92 -22.32 -0.18 7.43
N TYR A 93 -22.27 -1.20 8.21
CA TYR A 93 -23.46 -1.98 8.49
C TYR A 93 -23.92 -1.78 9.91
#